data_b425f30177ef13915c7d11c8b605a888
#
_entry.id   b425f30177ef13915c7d11c8b605a888
#
_cell.length_a   1.000
_cell.length_b   1.000
_cell.length_c   1.000
_cell.angle_alpha   90.00
_cell.angle_beta   90.00
_cell.angle_gamma   90.00
#
_symmetry.space_group_name_H-M   'P 1'
#
loop_
_entity.id
_entity.type
_entity.pdbx_description
1 polymer ?
#
loop_
_entity_poly.entity_id
_entity_poly.type
_entity_poly.pdbx_seq_one_letter_code
_entity_poly.pdbx_strand_id
1 'polypeptide(L)'
;DQGRIPVHRTQGGHRRYRHSEIELWMHSRQVEAPHESNLVIQNALKRIRIQVGEGHLESETWYQKLDENARNKYRISGRALLQGLSGYLASDGDVSDADARSLGYEYASRGWRHGLSSAEATQAFLFFRNVLLDSMYAVFEAAAVQSPHAWSDMFRKINTFTDHIQITLLETYDAYQRGNQ
;
A
#
# COMPACT_ATOMS: atom_id res chain seq x y z
N ASP A 1 -29.51 -8.79 11.02
CA ASP A 1 -29.01 -9.65 9.93
C ASP A 1 -27.51 -9.82 10.07
N GLN A 2 -27.06 -11.03 10.48
CA GLN A 2 -25.66 -11.29 10.87
C GLN A 2 -24.79 -11.79 9.70
N GLY A 3 -24.94 -11.28 8.49
CA GLY A 3 -24.04 -11.58 7.36
C GLY A 3 -23.88 -13.06 6.99
N ARG A 4 -24.85 -13.91 7.35
CA ARG A 4 -24.83 -15.35 7.05
C ARG A 4 -25.61 -15.64 5.77
N ILE A 5 -25.06 -16.52 4.92
CA ILE A 5 -25.76 -16.99 3.72
C ILE A 5 -26.97 -17.83 4.15
N PRO A 6 -28.18 -17.59 3.59
CA PRO A 6 -29.34 -18.44 3.85
C PRO A 6 -29.05 -19.89 3.44
N VAL A 7 -29.33 -20.84 4.34
CA VAL A 7 -29.10 -22.27 4.11
C VAL A 7 -30.41 -22.96 3.84
N HIS A 8 -30.52 -23.59 2.68
CA HIS A 8 -31.65 -24.47 2.33
C HIS A 8 -31.26 -25.93 2.64
N ARG A 9 -32.13 -26.69 3.29
CA ARG A 9 -31.91 -28.11 3.56
C ARG A 9 -32.75 -28.96 2.64
N THR A 10 -32.14 -29.99 2.06
CA THR A 10 -32.88 -31.06 1.31
C THR A 10 -33.53 -32.01 2.30
N GLN A 11 -34.47 -32.83 1.83
CA GLN A 11 -35.11 -33.89 2.63
C GLN A 11 -34.08 -34.89 3.23
N GLY A 12 -32.89 -35.04 2.62
CA GLY A 12 -31.77 -35.82 3.14
C GLY A 12 -30.82 -35.06 4.08
N GLY A 13 -31.18 -33.85 4.57
CA GLY A 13 -30.42 -33.10 5.51
C GLY A 13 -29.18 -32.33 4.96
N HIS A 14 -28.90 -32.45 3.66
CA HIS A 14 -27.75 -31.75 3.02
C HIS A 14 -28.02 -30.26 2.89
N ARG A 15 -26.99 -29.46 3.16
CA ARG A 15 -27.03 -27.98 3.02
C ARG A 15 -26.89 -27.62 1.55
N ARG A 16 -27.81 -26.82 1.04
CA ARG A 16 -27.78 -26.24 -0.32
C ARG A 16 -27.85 -24.73 -0.22
N TYR A 17 -27.14 -24.07 -1.11
CA TYR A 17 -27.14 -22.61 -1.26
C TYR A 17 -27.60 -22.30 -2.70
N ARG A 18 -28.43 -21.28 -2.87
CA ARG A 18 -28.76 -20.78 -4.20
C ARG A 18 -27.59 -19.94 -4.72
N HIS A 19 -27.27 -20.11 -5.99
CA HIS A 19 -26.18 -19.36 -6.64
C HIS A 19 -26.36 -17.85 -6.49
N SER A 20 -27.59 -17.34 -6.70
CA SER A 20 -27.94 -15.93 -6.52
C SER A 20 -27.73 -15.41 -5.09
N GLU A 21 -27.93 -16.26 -4.07
CA GLU A 21 -27.72 -15.87 -2.66
C GLU A 21 -26.22 -15.83 -2.34
N ILE A 22 -25.42 -16.70 -2.96
CA ILE A 22 -23.97 -16.67 -2.86
C ILE A 22 -23.42 -15.42 -3.56
N GLU A 23 -23.91 -15.11 -4.77
CA GLU A 23 -23.50 -13.91 -5.51
C GLU A 23 -23.84 -12.62 -4.76
N LEU A 24 -25.06 -12.51 -4.23
CA LEU A 24 -25.47 -11.36 -3.40
C LEU A 24 -24.60 -11.24 -2.14
N TRP A 25 -24.28 -12.36 -1.50
CA TRP A 25 -23.42 -12.38 -0.33
C TRP A 25 -21.97 -12.01 -0.67
N MET A 26 -21.43 -12.48 -1.80
CA MET A 26 -20.12 -12.07 -2.30
C MET A 26 -20.10 -10.58 -2.65
N HIS A 27 -21.14 -10.07 -3.33
CA HIS A 27 -21.27 -8.66 -3.68
C HIS A 27 -21.38 -7.76 -2.43
N SER A 28 -22.14 -8.16 -1.42
CA SER A 28 -22.24 -7.37 -0.17
C SER A 28 -20.91 -7.28 0.59
N ARG A 29 -20.02 -8.26 0.42
CA ARG A 29 -18.66 -8.23 1.00
C ARG A 29 -17.65 -7.45 0.17
N GLN A 30 -17.83 -7.40 -1.16
CA GLN A 30 -17.00 -6.55 -2.03
C GLN A 30 -17.22 -5.05 -1.80
N VAL A 31 -18.40 -4.65 -1.31
CA VAL A 31 -18.71 -3.23 -0.98
C VAL A 31 -18.02 -2.77 0.32
N GLU A 32 -17.62 -3.69 1.22
CA GLU A 32 -16.93 -3.33 2.47
C GLU A 32 -15.41 -3.10 2.29
N ALA A 33 -14.78 -3.78 1.33
CA ALA A 33 -13.35 -3.64 1.08
C ALA A 33 -12.90 -2.21 0.70
N PRO A 34 -13.64 -1.41 -0.09
CA PRO A 34 -13.28 -0.02 -0.40
C PRO A 34 -13.24 0.89 0.83
N HIS A 35 -14.09 0.64 1.83
CA HIS A 35 -14.15 1.45 3.04
C HIS A 35 -12.93 1.22 3.94
N GLU A 36 -12.56 -0.05 4.17
CA GLU A 36 -11.40 -0.42 4.97
C GLU A 36 -10.09 0.06 4.33
N SER A 37 -9.95 -0.08 3.02
CA SER A 37 -8.79 0.42 2.28
C SER A 37 -8.64 1.94 2.43
N ASN A 38 -9.73 2.69 2.33
CA ASN A 38 -9.73 4.14 2.54
C ASN A 38 -9.34 4.52 3.98
N LEU A 39 -9.78 3.77 4.98
CA LEU A 39 -9.39 3.98 6.38
C LEU A 39 -7.90 3.77 6.59
N VAL A 40 -7.31 2.72 6.00
CA VAL A 40 -5.86 2.46 6.05
C VAL A 40 -5.09 3.64 5.45
N ILE A 41 -5.48 4.11 4.28
CA ILE A 41 -4.83 5.23 3.60
C ILE A 41 -4.96 6.53 4.40
N GLN A 42 -6.14 6.84 4.94
CA GLN A 42 -6.34 8.03 5.79
C GLN A 42 -5.49 7.96 7.07
N ASN A 43 -5.40 6.80 7.68
CA ASN A 43 -4.56 6.58 8.86
C ASN A 43 -3.07 6.75 8.51
N ALA A 44 -2.61 6.19 7.37
CA ALA A 44 -1.26 6.36 6.88
C ALA A 44 -0.91 7.83 6.63
N LEU A 45 -1.79 8.58 5.97
CA LEU A 45 -1.63 10.03 5.76
C LEU A 45 -1.49 10.80 7.07
N LYS A 46 -2.31 10.47 8.07
CA LYS A 46 -2.25 11.09 9.40
C LYS A 46 -0.92 10.77 10.09
N ARG A 47 -0.48 9.51 10.07
CA ARG A 47 0.78 9.07 10.68
C ARG A 47 2.00 9.72 10.02
N ILE A 48 2.04 9.77 8.70
CA ILE A 48 3.11 10.45 7.97
C ILE A 48 3.20 11.92 8.39
N ARG A 49 2.05 12.62 8.50
CA ARG A 49 2.06 14.03 8.96
C ARG A 49 2.61 14.20 10.37
N ILE A 50 2.25 13.28 11.28
CA ILE A 50 2.74 13.28 12.66
C ILE A 50 4.25 13.03 12.67
N GLN A 51 4.73 11.96 12.05
CA GLN A 51 6.15 11.59 12.05
C GLN A 51 7.03 12.65 11.38
N VAL A 52 6.54 13.30 10.32
CA VAL A 52 7.23 14.43 9.69
C VAL A 52 7.22 15.66 10.58
N GLY A 53 6.11 15.91 11.32
CA GLY A 53 5.98 17.04 12.24
C GLY A 53 6.75 16.89 13.55
N GLU A 54 6.99 15.65 13.99
CA GLU A 54 7.74 15.33 15.23
C GLU A 54 9.26 15.24 15.02
N GLY A 55 9.75 15.51 13.81
CA GLY A 55 11.20 15.51 13.53
C GLY A 55 11.82 14.11 13.42
N HIS A 56 11.03 13.05 13.35
CA HIS A 56 11.56 11.69 13.21
C HIS A 56 12.38 11.49 11.93
N LEU A 57 12.06 12.23 10.86
CA LEU A 57 12.84 12.20 9.63
C LEU A 57 14.20 12.88 9.75
N GLU A 58 14.35 13.87 10.64
CA GLU A 58 15.60 14.58 10.84
C GLU A 58 16.73 13.68 11.40
N SER A 59 16.38 12.56 12.05
CA SER A 59 17.36 11.56 12.51
C SER A 59 17.85 10.62 11.41
N GLU A 60 17.12 10.55 10.28
CA GLU A 60 17.46 9.67 9.18
C GLU A 60 18.61 10.23 8.33
N THR A 61 19.67 9.43 8.16
CA THR A 61 20.88 9.85 7.44
C THR A 61 20.61 10.22 5.98
N TRP A 62 19.71 9.51 5.30
CA TRP A 62 19.28 9.83 3.95
C TRP A 62 18.53 11.16 3.87
N TYR A 63 17.74 11.50 4.90
CA TYR A 63 16.97 12.74 4.93
C TYR A 63 17.84 13.96 5.21
N GLN A 64 18.89 13.80 6.02
CA GLN A 64 19.85 14.86 6.32
C GLN A 64 20.63 15.32 5.07
N LYS A 65 20.85 14.43 4.11
CA LYS A 65 21.51 14.76 2.83
C LYS A 65 20.64 15.59 1.89
N LEU A 66 19.33 15.63 2.11
CA LEU A 66 18.38 16.31 1.24
C LEU A 66 18.29 17.79 1.62
N ASP A 67 18.33 18.67 0.61
CA ASP A 67 17.93 20.05 0.77
C ASP A 67 16.41 20.19 0.97
N GLU A 68 15.94 21.40 1.32
CA GLU A 68 14.53 21.64 1.60
C GLU A 68 13.62 21.36 0.39
N ASN A 69 14.06 21.66 -0.82
CA ASN A 69 13.33 21.38 -2.04
C ASN A 69 13.18 19.86 -2.28
N ALA A 70 14.27 19.11 -2.09
CA ALA A 70 14.26 17.66 -2.17
C ALA A 70 13.34 17.04 -1.10
N ARG A 71 13.42 17.51 0.15
CA ARG A 71 12.53 17.07 1.24
C ARG A 71 11.06 17.27 0.89
N ASN A 72 10.72 18.44 0.32
CA ASN A 72 9.35 18.72 -0.13
C ASN A 72 8.90 17.77 -1.25
N LYS A 73 9.79 17.46 -2.21
CA LYS A 73 9.51 16.49 -3.27
C LYS A 73 9.28 15.08 -2.72
N TYR A 74 10.02 14.65 -1.70
CA TYR A 74 9.77 13.36 -1.02
C TYR A 74 8.41 13.32 -0.33
N ARG A 75 7.95 14.43 0.28
CA ARG A 75 6.59 14.55 0.86
C ARG A 75 5.51 14.39 -0.21
N ILE A 76 5.72 14.99 -1.39
CA ILE A 76 4.79 14.85 -2.54
C ILE A 76 4.76 13.41 -3.03
N SER A 77 5.92 12.73 -3.14
CA SER A 77 5.98 11.33 -3.56
C SER A 77 5.31 10.38 -2.58
N GLY A 78 5.43 10.64 -1.28
CA GLY A 78 4.69 9.86 -0.29
C GLY A 78 3.18 9.93 -0.49
N ARG A 79 2.65 11.10 -0.89
CA ARG A 79 1.23 11.24 -1.27
C ARG A 79 0.89 10.50 -2.55
N ALA A 80 1.74 10.61 -3.59
CA ALA A 80 1.54 9.91 -4.86
C ALA A 80 1.55 8.39 -4.66
N LEU A 81 2.45 7.87 -3.80
CA LEU A 81 2.48 6.48 -3.40
C LEU A 81 1.15 6.01 -2.78
N LEU A 82 0.59 6.79 -1.86
CA LEU A 82 -0.67 6.47 -1.22
C LEU A 82 -1.87 6.58 -2.18
N GLN A 83 -1.83 7.52 -3.14
CA GLN A 83 -2.84 7.62 -4.20
C GLN A 83 -2.77 6.44 -5.17
N GLY A 84 -1.56 6.06 -5.62
CA GLY A 84 -1.34 4.89 -6.47
C GLY A 84 -1.81 3.62 -5.78
N LEU A 85 -1.48 3.45 -4.50
CA LEU A 85 -1.96 2.32 -3.71
C LEU A 85 -3.49 2.30 -3.59
N SER A 86 -4.12 3.47 -3.40
CA SER A 86 -5.59 3.56 -3.35
C SER A 86 -6.24 3.06 -4.65
N GLY A 87 -5.70 3.49 -5.79
CA GLY A 87 -6.13 2.99 -7.10
C GLY A 87 -5.92 1.48 -7.25
N TYR A 88 -4.76 0.99 -6.78
CA TYR A 88 -4.43 -0.43 -6.80
C TYR A 88 -5.38 -1.28 -5.96
N LEU A 89 -5.69 -0.86 -4.76
CA LEU A 89 -6.59 -1.59 -3.87
C LEU A 89 -8.04 -1.58 -4.38
N ALA A 90 -8.43 -0.56 -5.15
CA ALA A 90 -9.74 -0.44 -5.77
C ALA A 90 -9.88 -1.22 -7.08
N SER A 91 -8.76 -1.59 -7.72
CA SER A 91 -8.74 -2.36 -8.97
C SER A 91 -8.58 -3.87 -8.70
N ASP A 92 -9.11 -4.70 -9.60
CA ASP A 92 -8.96 -6.17 -9.52
C ASP A 92 -7.57 -6.68 -9.99
N GLY A 93 -6.53 -5.85 -9.93
CA GLY A 93 -5.13 -6.30 -10.04
C GLY A 93 -4.41 -6.02 -11.35
N ASP A 94 -5.09 -5.70 -12.46
CA ASP A 94 -4.44 -5.59 -13.77
C ASP A 94 -3.86 -4.21 -14.13
N VAL A 95 -4.29 -3.13 -13.48
CA VAL A 95 -3.93 -1.75 -13.88
C VAL A 95 -2.66 -1.23 -13.22
N SER A 96 -2.08 -1.94 -12.30
CA SER A 96 -1.23 -1.35 -11.25
C SER A 96 0.26 -1.61 -11.34
N ASP A 97 0.72 -2.53 -12.15
CA ASP A 97 2.15 -2.76 -12.36
C ASP A 97 2.82 -1.51 -12.96
N ALA A 98 2.12 -0.80 -13.85
CA ALA A 98 2.62 0.42 -14.47
C ALA A 98 2.77 1.56 -13.45
N ASP A 99 1.79 1.72 -12.54
CA ASP A 99 1.83 2.75 -11.51
C ASP A 99 2.93 2.47 -10.48
N ALA A 100 3.06 1.22 -10.03
CA ALA A 100 4.14 0.82 -9.13
C ALA A 100 5.53 1.05 -9.75
N ARG A 101 5.72 0.69 -11.01
CA ARG A 101 6.98 0.93 -11.74
C ARG A 101 7.25 2.42 -11.91
N SER A 102 6.24 3.22 -12.27
CA SER A 102 6.38 4.67 -12.38
C SER A 102 6.86 5.30 -11.06
N LEU A 103 6.28 4.88 -9.94
CA LEU A 103 6.69 5.33 -8.61
C LEU A 103 8.12 4.88 -8.26
N GLY A 104 8.46 3.63 -8.55
CA GLY A 104 9.82 3.10 -8.32
C GLY A 104 10.88 3.89 -9.11
N TYR A 105 10.60 4.16 -10.38
CA TYR A 105 11.44 5.01 -11.22
C TYR A 105 11.55 6.44 -10.67
N GLU A 106 10.45 7.03 -10.22
CA GLU A 106 10.43 8.37 -9.63
C GLU A 106 11.30 8.46 -8.36
N TYR A 107 11.17 7.47 -7.46
CA TYR A 107 12.00 7.40 -6.25
C TYR A 107 13.47 7.26 -6.57
N ALA A 108 13.83 6.37 -7.50
CA ALA A 108 15.20 6.17 -7.94
C ALA A 108 15.80 7.42 -8.59
N SER A 109 15.10 8.01 -9.55
CA SER A 109 15.55 9.22 -10.27
C SER A 109 15.77 10.39 -9.32
N ARG A 110 14.90 10.52 -8.33
CA ARG A 110 15.02 11.57 -7.33
C ARG A 110 16.20 11.32 -6.41
N GLY A 111 16.32 10.12 -5.85
CA GLY A 111 17.44 9.75 -5.00
C GLY A 111 18.78 9.97 -5.70
N TRP A 112 18.91 9.51 -6.95
CA TRP A 112 20.10 9.69 -7.77
C TRP A 112 20.47 11.17 -7.96
N ARG A 113 19.52 12.02 -8.32
CA ARG A 113 19.73 13.47 -8.51
C ARG A 113 20.19 14.19 -7.25
N HIS A 114 19.87 13.68 -6.09
CA HIS A 114 20.25 14.25 -4.80
C HIS A 114 21.42 13.50 -4.14
N GLY A 115 22.13 12.65 -4.91
CA GLY A 115 23.34 11.97 -4.46
C GLY A 115 23.10 10.88 -3.40
N LEU A 116 21.88 10.35 -3.30
CA LEU A 116 21.62 9.20 -2.45
C LEU A 116 22.16 7.94 -3.11
N SER A 117 22.75 7.06 -2.33
CA SER A 117 23.04 5.69 -2.74
C SER A 117 21.75 4.88 -2.93
N SER A 118 21.83 3.73 -3.61
CA SER A 118 20.70 2.79 -3.74
C SER A 118 20.17 2.37 -2.37
N ALA A 119 21.06 2.14 -1.39
CA ALA A 119 20.68 1.79 -0.03
C ALA A 119 19.91 2.93 0.66
N GLU A 120 20.35 4.17 0.54
CA GLU A 120 19.69 5.34 1.14
C GLU A 120 18.33 5.63 0.47
N ALA A 121 18.23 5.50 -0.83
CA ALA A 121 16.96 5.62 -1.55
C ALA A 121 15.98 4.51 -1.14
N THR A 122 16.49 3.28 -0.94
CA THR A 122 15.70 2.17 -0.41
C THR A 122 15.24 2.45 1.03
N GLN A 123 16.10 2.97 1.90
CA GLN A 123 15.72 3.37 3.27
C GLN A 123 14.61 4.42 3.26
N ALA A 124 14.71 5.42 2.37
CA ALA A 124 13.67 6.44 2.21
C ALA A 124 12.32 5.82 1.79
N PHE A 125 12.34 4.86 0.88
CA PHE A 125 11.12 4.13 0.49
C PHE A 125 10.57 3.26 1.63
N LEU A 126 11.44 2.50 2.31
CA LEU A 126 11.04 1.63 3.43
C LEU A 126 10.44 2.40 4.59
N PHE A 127 10.89 3.64 4.84
CA PHE A 127 10.25 4.50 5.82
C PHE A 127 8.75 4.67 5.53
N PHE A 128 8.38 5.02 4.30
CA PHE A 128 6.98 5.19 3.91
C PHE A 128 6.21 3.87 3.90
N ARG A 129 6.83 2.77 3.45
CA ARG A 129 6.24 1.43 3.51
C ARG A 129 5.90 1.02 4.92
N ASN A 130 6.81 1.23 5.88
CA ASN A 130 6.60 0.88 7.28
C ASN A 130 5.44 1.68 7.89
N VAL A 131 5.38 2.99 7.65
CA VAL A 131 4.25 3.82 8.10
C VAL A 131 2.92 3.31 7.54
N LEU A 132 2.91 2.84 6.30
CA LEU A 132 1.72 2.25 5.67
C LEU A 132 1.32 0.94 6.37
N LEU A 133 2.27 0.04 6.61
CA LEU A 133 2.02 -1.23 7.30
C LEU A 133 1.55 -1.00 8.74
N ASP A 134 2.18 -0.10 9.49
CA ASP A 134 1.75 0.27 10.84
C ASP A 134 0.32 0.84 10.85
N SER A 135 -0.03 1.60 9.82
CA SER A 135 -1.38 2.17 9.67
C SER A 135 -2.41 1.07 9.39
N MET A 136 -2.03 0.09 8.58
CA MET A 136 -2.84 -1.09 8.32
C MET A 136 -3.08 -1.89 9.62
N TYR A 137 -2.04 -2.16 10.40
CA TYR A 137 -2.17 -2.83 11.70
C TYR A 137 -3.07 -2.06 12.66
N ALA A 138 -2.92 -0.73 12.75
CA ALA A 138 -3.75 0.08 13.63
C ALA A 138 -5.24 0.07 13.24
N VAL A 139 -5.55 0.04 11.94
CA VAL A 139 -6.93 -0.11 11.47
C VAL A 139 -7.45 -1.51 11.74
N PHE A 140 -6.62 -2.53 11.54
CA PHE A 140 -6.95 -3.92 11.84
C PHE A 140 -7.29 -4.13 13.33
N GLU A 141 -6.49 -3.56 14.25
CA GLU A 141 -6.73 -3.64 15.67
C GLU A 141 -8.00 -2.88 16.12
N ALA A 142 -8.26 -1.71 15.49
CA ALA A 142 -9.42 -0.87 15.81
C ALA A 142 -10.74 -1.41 15.21
N ALA A 143 -10.67 -2.06 14.07
CA ALA A 143 -11.80 -2.71 13.44
C ALA A 143 -11.98 -4.09 14.10
N ALA A 144 -13.13 -4.36 14.71
CA ALA A 144 -13.49 -5.72 15.08
C ALA A 144 -13.59 -6.54 13.78
N VAL A 145 -12.50 -7.21 13.41
CA VAL A 145 -12.27 -7.82 12.09
C VAL A 145 -13.37 -8.81 11.76
N GLN A 146 -14.24 -8.43 10.85
CA GLN A 146 -15.35 -9.27 10.41
C GLN A 146 -14.93 -10.27 9.31
N SER A 147 -13.83 -10.01 8.59
CA SER A 147 -13.35 -10.87 7.50
C SER A 147 -11.83 -11.01 7.48
N PRO A 148 -11.26 -12.07 8.10
CA PRO A 148 -9.81 -12.34 8.04
C PRO A 148 -9.27 -12.49 6.61
N HIS A 149 -10.08 -12.99 5.67
CA HIS A 149 -9.68 -13.15 4.27
C HIS A 149 -9.50 -11.81 3.54
N ALA A 150 -10.40 -10.84 3.76
CA ALA A 150 -10.28 -9.52 3.15
C ALA A 150 -9.00 -8.79 3.60
N TRP A 151 -8.63 -8.94 4.87
CA TRP A 151 -7.39 -8.40 5.42
C TRP A 151 -6.15 -9.08 4.84
N SER A 152 -6.18 -10.39 4.71
CA SER A 152 -5.09 -11.16 4.08
C SER A 152 -4.89 -10.75 2.62
N ASP A 153 -5.97 -10.55 1.88
CA ASP A 153 -5.93 -10.11 0.48
C ASP A 153 -5.40 -8.66 0.36
N MET A 154 -5.86 -7.76 1.22
CA MET A 154 -5.35 -6.38 1.26
C MET A 154 -3.86 -6.34 1.62
N PHE A 155 -3.43 -7.11 2.62
CA PHE A 155 -2.03 -7.22 3.01
C PHE A 155 -1.17 -7.72 1.85
N ARG A 156 -1.60 -8.77 1.15
CA ARG A 156 -0.92 -9.29 -0.03
C ARG A 156 -0.83 -8.25 -1.13
N LYS A 157 -1.91 -7.55 -1.44
CA LYS A 157 -1.93 -6.48 -2.45
C LYS A 157 -0.94 -5.37 -2.08
N ILE A 158 -0.94 -4.89 -0.84
CA ILE A 158 0.00 -3.86 -0.37
C ILE A 158 1.44 -4.31 -0.52
N ASN A 159 1.77 -5.54 -0.11
CA ASN A 159 3.12 -6.06 -0.27
C ASN A 159 3.52 -6.17 -1.75
N THR A 160 2.68 -6.76 -2.59
CA THR A 160 2.96 -6.89 -4.03
C THR A 160 3.22 -5.52 -4.67
N PHE A 161 2.38 -4.53 -4.39
CA PHE A 161 2.55 -3.18 -4.91
C PHE A 161 3.86 -2.54 -4.46
N THR A 162 4.17 -2.62 -3.17
CA THR A 162 5.39 -2.03 -2.61
C THR A 162 6.65 -2.78 -3.04
N ASP A 163 6.59 -4.09 -3.23
CA ASP A 163 7.70 -4.89 -3.74
C ASP A 163 8.04 -4.52 -5.20
N HIS A 164 7.04 -4.30 -6.06
CA HIS A 164 7.25 -3.82 -7.43
C HIS A 164 7.92 -2.43 -7.46
N ILE A 165 7.52 -1.52 -6.57
CA ILE A 165 8.18 -0.21 -6.43
C ILE A 165 9.65 -0.40 -6.05
N GLN A 166 9.94 -1.23 -5.05
CA GLN A 166 11.28 -1.45 -4.56
C GLN A 166 12.19 -2.11 -5.60
N ILE A 167 11.69 -3.12 -6.30
CA ILE A 167 12.43 -3.79 -7.38
C ILE A 167 12.76 -2.78 -8.48
N THR A 168 11.79 -2.01 -8.96
CA THR A 168 12.01 -1.01 -10.01
C THR A 168 12.99 0.08 -9.56
N LEU A 169 12.92 0.49 -8.28
CA LEU A 169 13.89 1.43 -7.72
C LEU A 169 15.32 0.89 -7.84
N LEU A 170 15.55 -0.35 -7.43
CA LEU A 170 16.88 -0.97 -7.48
C LEU A 170 17.37 -1.18 -8.92
N GLU A 171 16.51 -1.69 -9.82
CA GLU A 171 16.83 -1.87 -11.24
C GLU A 171 17.22 -0.54 -11.92
N THR A 172 16.54 0.55 -11.53
CA THR A 172 16.83 1.89 -12.06
C THR A 172 18.19 2.39 -11.54
N TYR A 173 18.51 2.17 -10.28
CA TYR A 173 19.84 2.49 -9.75
C TYR A 173 20.95 1.70 -10.44
N ASP A 174 20.75 0.41 -10.68
CA ASP A 174 21.68 -0.43 -11.40
C ASP A 174 21.90 0.07 -12.84
N ALA A 175 20.83 0.53 -13.50
CA ALA A 175 20.92 1.11 -14.83
C ALA A 175 21.74 2.41 -14.84
N TYR A 176 21.54 3.30 -13.86
CA TYR A 176 22.31 4.53 -13.72
C TYR A 176 23.78 4.29 -13.43
N GLN A 177 24.10 3.30 -12.58
CA GLN A 177 25.48 2.94 -12.27
C GLN A 177 26.21 2.39 -13.51
N ARG A 178 25.54 1.57 -14.32
CA ARG A 178 26.12 1.04 -15.57
C ARG A 178 26.30 2.11 -16.65
N GLY A 179 25.40 3.09 -16.71
CA GLY A 179 25.51 4.19 -17.67
C GLY A 179 26.58 5.22 -17.35
N ASN A 180 27.14 5.19 -16.13
CA ASN A 180 28.23 6.08 -15.69
C ASN A 180 29.63 5.42 -15.70
N GLN A 181 29.74 4.13 -16.11
CA GLN A 181 30.99 3.43 -16.35
C GLN A 181 31.42 3.56 -17.82
#